data_f2740f64ba22ab5b2700dd150e444b86
#
_entry.id   f2740f64ba22ab5b2700dd150e444b86
#
_cell.length_a   1.000
_cell.length_b   1.000
_cell.length_c   1.000
_cell.angle_alpha   90.00
_cell.angle_beta   90.00
_cell.angle_gamma   90.00
#
_symmetry.space_group_name_H-M   'P 1'
#
loop_
_entity.id
_entity.type
_entity.pdbx_description
1 polymer ?
#
loop_
_entity_poly.entity_id
_entity_poly.type
_entity_poly.pdbx_seq_one_letter_code
_entity_poly.pdbx_strand_id
1 'polypeptide(L)'
;VIDAFWIPLLPPYLIGLVLSWAIEILLTPRPVAPWRRPAAALGVHVGVWTLAFALELALFRRPYFGVANVLAIQLLIVLVSNAKYHALREPFVYPDFEYFTDAIKHPRLYLPFFGLMRALAAGGGYGAALWAGLALEDSVTAGAGIWLVSFAELPQEHMFDPTAPVVPFFAHTFALAASGLVLAITAGRRTLVAFHASDDLQRLGLMAALWAYGRSERQSSSELRAQAPFANVQAPKVLPDPLPDLIVIQSESFFDARRAYPDLLRQDILANFDLLKSEAVAHGQLKVAAWGANTVRTEFAFLSGMGPEALGIHQYNPYRKLAGQGMPTVASYLKSLGYRTVCVHPYHRSFYRRDKVLPLLGFDEFIGIEAFQDAKRDGPYVGDRALGEYVVRMLQERSDRPLYVHVITMENHGPLHWEHVDPTNVADVLEVPLPEACRDLIAYARHLRNADEMLGYLRTRILERRAPALLCVFGDHVPIMPSVYKTIGAPEGTTDYVIWGTASRFAGGLPPQDCSVADLVYTYLSTTSLLRKQGTFPFAVNFD
;
A
#
# COMPACT_ATOMS: atom_id res chain seq x y z
N VAL A 1 2.04 46.95 22.94
CA VAL A 1 2.95 45.99 22.28
C VAL A 1 2.19 44.72 21.87
N ILE A 2 1.37 44.16 22.76
CA ILE A 2 0.58 42.93 22.46
C ILE A 2 -0.40 43.17 21.29
N ASP A 3 -1.11 44.30 21.29
CA ASP A 3 -2.08 44.64 20.26
C ASP A 3 -1.43 44.82 18.86
N ALA A 4 -0.24 45.40 18.81
CA ALA A 4 0.49 45.61 17.55
C ALA A 4 0.94 44.31 16.86
N PHE A 5 1.15 43.22 17.64
CA PHE A 5 1.50 41.91 17.08
C PHE A 5 0.27 41.15 16.57
N TRP A 6 -0.82 41.11 17.35
CA TRP A 6 -1.95 40.26 17.06
C TRP A 6 -2.92 40.82 16.01
N ILE A 7 -3.12 42.14 15.96
CA ILE A 7 -4.06 42.78 15.04
C ILE A 7 -3.79 42.41 13.57
N PRO A 8 -2.56 42.50 13.04
CA PRO A 8 -2.29 42.16 11.64
C PRO A 8 -2.35 40.67 11.38
N LEU A 9 -2.22 39.77 12.38
CA LEU A 9 -2.20 38.33 12.21
C LEU A 9 -3.58 37.67 12.28
N LEU A 10 -4.51 38.27 13.03
CA LEU A 10 -5.81 37.66 13.31
C LEU A 10 -6.68 37.47 12.03
N PRO A 11 -6.82 38.48 11.14
CA PRO A 11 -7.61 38.29 9.91
C PRO A 11 -7.10 37.16 9.01
N PRO A 12 -5.80 37.11 8.60
CA PRO A 12 -5.32 36.02 7.77
C PRO A 12 -5.42 34.67 8.46
N TYR A 13 -5.15 34.59 9.79
CA TYR A 13 -5.30 33.36 10.56
C TYR A 13 -6.72 32.79 10.52
N LEU A 14 -7.75 33.63 10.79
CA LEU A 14 -9.15 33.20 10.81
C LEU A 14 -9.67 32.85 9.41
N ILE A 15 -9.35 33.70 8.42
CA ILE A 15 -9.72 33.43 7.02
C ILE A 15 -9.12 32.08 6.60
N GLY A 16 -7.84 31.87 6.85
CA GLY A 16 -7.16 30.63 6.50
C GLY A 16 -7.72 29.41 7.22
N LEU A 17 -8.06 29.52 8.51
CA LEU A 17 -8.71 28.44 9.26
C LEU A 17 -10.05 28.05 8.64
N VAL A 18 -10.87 29.00 8.26
CA VAL A 18 -12.16 28.74 7.59
C VAL A 18 -11.93 28.09 6.22
N LEU A 19 -10.97 28.62 5.44
CA LEU A 19 -10.61 28.06 4.15
C LEU A 19 -10.03 26.65 4.26
N SER A 20 -9.30 26.32 5.33
CA SER A 20 -8.77 24.98 5.56
C SER A 20 -9.89 23.94 5.70
N TRP A 21 -10.99 24.26 6.36
CA TRP A 21 -12.18 23.43 6.41
C TRP A 21 -12.91 23.38 5.05
N ALA A 22 -12.94 24.48 4.31
CA ALA A 22 -13.53 24.51 2.97
C ALA A 22 -12.79 23.61 1.98
N ILE A 23 -11.45 23.57 2.04
CA ILE A 23 -10.61 22.69 1.23
C ILE A 23 -10.93 21.21 1.52
N GLU A 24 -11.19 20.84 2.76
CA GLU A 24 -11.55 19.45 3.11
C GLU A 24 -12.89 19.00 2.48
N ILE A 25 -13.75 19.91 2.04
CA ILE A 25 -15.00 19.58 1.32
C ILE A 25 -14.69 18.90 -0.03
N LEU A 26 -13.52 19.16 -0.60
CA LEU A 26 -13.08 18.60 -1.88
C LEU A 26 -12.61 17.13 -1.76
N LEU A 27 -12.45 16.60 -0.54
CA LEU A 27 -12.00 15.22 -0.31
C LEU A 27 -13.04 14.20 -0.75
N THR A 28 -12.53 13.06 -1.19
CA THR A 28 -13.31 11.85 -1.44
C THR A 28 -12.72 10.70 -0.60
N PRO A 29 -13.50 10.06 0.30
CA PRO A 29 -14.86 10.43 0.68
C PRO A 29 -14.91 11.77 1.44
N ARG A 30 -16.02 12.47 1.29
CA ARG A 30 -16.19 13.80 1.89
C ARG A 30 -16.35 13.71 3.41
N PRO A 31 -15.56 14.44 4.20
CA PRO A 31 -15.73 14.50 5.65
C PRO A 31 -17.05 15.16 6.06
N VAL A 32 -17.58 14.77 7.23
CA VAL A 32 -18.73 15.48 7.82
C VAL A 32 -18.36 16.92 8.15
N ALA A 33 -19.38 17.78 8.19
CA ALA A 33 -19.19 19.21 8.49
C ALA A 33 -18.46 19.40 9.84
N PRO A 34 -17.58 20.41 9.99
CA PRO A 34 -16.76 20.59 11.18
C PRO A 34 -17.54 20.52 12.49
N TRP A 35 -18.71 21.16 12.58
CA TRP A 35 -19.56 21.17 13.78
C TRP A 35 -20.21 19.82 14.12
N ARG A 36 -20.11 18.81 13.25
CA ARG A 36 -20.56 17.42 13.51
C ARG A 36 -19.42 16.50 13.91
N ARG A 37 -18.16 16.99 13.83
CA ARG A 37 -16.98 16.21 14.21
C ARG A 37 -16.82 16.16 15.73
N PRO A 38 -16.15 15.13 16.28
CA PRO A 38 -15.78 15.10 17.69
C PRO A 38 -14.96 16.34 18.08
N ALA A 39 -15.20 16.91 19.26
CA ALA A 39 -14.47 18.10 19.74
C ALA A 39 -12.94 17.89 19.74
N ALA A 40 -12.48 16.66 20.00
CA ALA A 40 -11.08 16.29 19.92
C ALA A 40 -10.52 16.47 18.49
N ALA A 41 -11.26 16.08 17.46
CA ALA A 41 -10.85 16.26 16.06
C ALA A 41 -10.78 17.73 15.67
N LEU A 42 -11.71 18.56 16.14
CA LEU A 42 -11.65 20.01 15.96
C LEU A 42 -10.44 20.62 16.66
N GLY A 43 -10.17 20.19 17.90
CA GLY A 43 -8.99 20.63 18.64
C GLY A 43 -7.68 20.29 17.94
N VAL A 44 -7.58 19.08 17.36
CA VAL A 44 -6.42 18.70 16.55
C VAL A 44 -6.32 19.57 15.30
N HIS A 45 -7.42 19.79 14.56
CA HIS A 45 -7.40 20.62 13.35
C HIS A 45 -6.93 22.03 13.65
N VAL A 46 -7.52 22.69 14.67
CA VAL A 46 -7.12 24.04 15.09
C VAL A 46 -5.68 24.06 15.58
N GLY A 47 -5.26 23.07 16.37
CA GLY A 47 -3.88 22.97 16.87
C GLY A 47 -2.85 22.81 15.76
N VAL A 48 -3.11 21.93 14.79
CA VAL A 48 -2.22 21.71 13.63
C VAL A 48 -2.20 22.95 12.73
N TRP A 49 -3.36 23.58 12.48
CA TRP A 49 -3.46 24.83 11.74
C TRP A 49 -2.62 25.93 12.40
N THR A 50 -2.79 26.13 13.72
CA THR A 50 -2.04 27.13 14.49
C THR A 50 -0.53 26.87 14.44
N LEU A 51 -0.12 25.61 14.59
CA LEU A 51 1.29 25.23 14.51
C LEU A 51 1.86 25.51 13.10
N ALA A 52 1.17 25.10 12.05
CA ALA A 52 1.60 25.31 10.66
C ALA A 52 1.70 26.79 10.33
N PHE A 53 0.67 27.59 10.68
CA PHE A 53 0.68 29.03 10.49
C PHE A 53 1.85 29.70 11.23
N ALA A 54 2.10 29.33 12.48
CA ALA A 54 3.20 29.88 13.25
C ALA A 54 4.58 29.51 12.68
N LEU A 55 4.74 28.28 12.15
CA LEU A 55 5.99 27.88 11.49
C LEU A 55 6.22 28.66 10.18
N GLU A 56 5.21 28.84 9.36
CA GLU A 56 5.28 29.67 8.16
C GLU A 56 5.58 31.13 8.48
N LEU A 57 4.94 31.65 9.53
CA LEU A 57 5.18 32.99 10.03
C LEU A 57 6.63 33.16 10.52
N ALA A 58 7.18 32.19 11.23
CA ALA A 58 8.58 32.19 11.67
C ALA A 58 9.56 32.19 10.48
N LEU A 59 9.23 31.45 9.41
CA LEU A 59 10.09 31.33 8.22
C LEU A 59 10.02 32.57 7.33
N PHE A 60 8.82 33.02 6.99
CA PHE A 60 8.62 34.02 5.95
C PHE A 60 8.23 35.39 6.48
N ARG A 61 7.71 35.48 7.70
CA ARG A 61 7.27 36.75 8.35
C ARG A 61 6.21 37.50 7.52
N ARG A 62 5.43 36.75 6.70
CA ARG A 62 4.37 37.23 5.82
C ARG A 62 3.09 36.43 6.13
N PRO A 63 2.14 37.00 6.87
CA PRO A 63 0.98 36.24 7.36
C PRO A 63 0.04 35.74 6.26
N TYR A 64 -0.25 36.54 5.23
CA TYR A 64 -1.10 36.10 4.11
C TYR A 64 -0.40 35.07 3.25
N PHE A 65 0.89 35.27 2.97
CA PHE A 65 1.71 34.27 2.28
C PHE A 65 1.77 32.96 3.05
N GLY A 66 2.00 33.00 4.37
CA GLY A 66 2.03 31.81 5.21
C GLY A 66 0.72 31.05 5.17
N VAL A 67 -0.42 31.74 5.23
CA VAL A 67 -1.74 31.13 5.05
C VAL A 67 -1.88 30.49 3.67
N ALA A 68 -1.54 31.20 2.61
CA ALA A 68 -1.63 30.68 1.25
C ALA A 68 -0.76 29.43 1.04
N ASN A 69 0.45 29.41 1.63
CA ASN A 69 1.36 28.28 1.56
C ASN A 69 0.81 27.04 2.29
N VAL A 70 0.33 27.22 3.54
CA VAL A 70 -0.29 26.10 4.29
C VAL A 70 -1.51 25.54 3.54
N LEU A 71 -2.37 26.41 3.00
CA LEU A 71 -3.54 25.98 2.23
C LEU A 71 -3.16 25.28 0.91
N ALA A 72 -2.08 25.73 0.25
CA ALA A 72 -1.57 25.08 -0.95
C ALA A 72 -1.04 23.67 -0.65
N ILE A 73 -0.30 23.49 0.44
CA ILE A 73 0.17 22.17 0.90
C ILE A 73 -1.03 21.27 1.24
N GLN A 74 -2.02 21.80 1.97
CA GLN A 74 -3.24 21.06 2.29
C GLN A 74 -4.00 20.65 1.03
N LEU A 75 -4.16 21.56 0.07
CA LEU A 75 -4.81 21.29 -1.21
C LEU A 75 -4.06 20.21 -2.01
N LEU A 76 -2.72 20.25 -2.01
CA LEU A 76 -1.92 19.20 -2.63
C LEU A 76 -2.21 17.83 -2.00
N ILE A 77 -2.25 17.73 -0.66
CA ILE A 77 -2.59 16.48 0.03
C ILE A 77 -4.01 16.02 -0.34
N VAL A 78 -4.98 16.94 -0.45
CA VAL A 78 -6.34 16.63 -0.89
C VAL A 78 -6.37 16.09 -2.32
N LEU A 79 -5.63 16.69 -3.25
CA LEU A 79 -5.53 16.22 -4.63
C LEU A 79 -4.90 14.82 -4.71
N VAL A 80 -3.84 14.59 -3.95
CA VAL A 80 -3.20 13.27 -3.82
C VAL A 80 -4.16 12.25 -3.23
N SER A 81 -4.87 12.62 -2.16
CA SER A 81 -5.87 11.75 -1.51
C SER A 81 -6.97 11.34 -2.49
N ASN A 82 -7.49 12.28 -3.26
CA ASN A 82 -8.53 11.99 -4.25
C ASN A 82 -8.00 11.10 -5.40
N ALA A 83 -6.78 11.37 -5.89
CA ALA A 83 -6.17 10.53 -6.90
C ALA A 83 -5.97 9.09 -6.39
N LYS A 84 -5.47 8.93 -5.16
CA LYS A 84 -5.33 7.64 -4.50
C LYS A 84 -6.69 6.95 -4.31
N TYR A 85 -7.71 7.68 -3.85
CA TYR A 85 -9.04 7.12 -3.64
C TYR A 85 -9.68 6.60 -4.94
N HIS A 86 -9.54 7.34 -6.02
CA HIS A 86 -10.05 6.90 -7.33
C HIS A 86 -9.35 5.65 -7.85
N ALA A 87 -8.05 5.51 -7.59
CA ALA A 87 -7.28 4.34 -8.02
C ALA A 87 -7.40 3.15 -7.06
N LEU A 88 -7.35 3.39 -5.74
CA LEU A 88 -7.16 2.37 -4.71
C LEU A 88 -8.34 2.26 -3.72
N ARG A 89 -9.40 3.05 -3.91
CA ARG A 89 -10.56 3.15 -2.99
C ARG A 89 -10.17 3.45 -1.53
N GLU A 90 -9.02 4.05 -1.33
CA GLU A 90 -8.48 4.40 -0.04
C GLU A 90 -7.94 5.84 -0.06
N PRO A 91 -8.36 6.72 0.88
CA PRO A 91 -7.84 8.06 0.98
C PRO A 91 -6.37 8.05 1.46
N PHE A 92 -5.73 9.23 1.37
CA PHE A 92 -4.38 9.43 1.87
C PHE A 92 -4.31 9.24 3.38
N VAL A 93 -3.38 8.40 3.84
CA VAL A 93 -3.12 8.10 5.26
C VAL A 93 -1.69 8.48 5.64
N TYR A 94 -1.43 8.62 6.95
CA TYR A 94 -0.09 9.03 7.41
C TYR A 94 1.06 8.15 6.88
N PRO A 95 0.97 6.82 6.82
CA PRO A 95 2.02 5.99 6.23
C PRO A 95 2.35 6.29 4.76
N ASP A 96 1.45 6.94 4.01
CA ASP A 96 1.69 7.27 2.61
C ASP A 96 2.79 8.32 2.40
N PHE A 97 3.09 9.13 3.41
CA PHE A 97 4.21 10.07 3.33
C PHE A 97 5.55 9.39 3.01
N GLU A 98 5.67 8.12 3.29
CA GLU A 98 6.87 7.34 3.05
C GLU A 98 7.04 6.91 1.61
N TYR A 99 5.92 6.71 0.90
CA TYR A 99 5.93 6.37 -0.52
C TYR A 99 6.40 7.53 -1.41
N PHE A 100 6.50 8.76 -0.91
CA PHE A 100 7.11 9.85 -1.67
C PHE A 100 8.57 9.56 -2.04
N THR A 101 9.32 8.89 -1.18
CA THR A 101 10.70 8.50 -1.49
C THR A 101 10.76 7.42 -2.57
N ASP A 102 9.80 6.50 -2.58
CA ASP A 102 9.70 5.45 -3.60
C ASP A 102 9.19 6.02 -4.92
N ALA A 103 8.28 6.99 -4.89
CA ALA A 103 7.83 7.70 -6.08
C ALA A 103 8.96 8.46 -6.80
N ILE A 104 9.91 9.02 -6.04
CA ILE A 104 11.11 9.67 -6.60
C ILE A 104 12.05 8.62 -7.25
N LYS A 105 12.23 7.46 -6.63
CA LYS A 105 13.12 6.40 -7.11
C LYS A 105 12.54 5.60 -8.27
N HIS A 106 11.22 5.41 -8.28
CA HIS A 106 10.49 4.60 -9.25
C HIS A 106 9.33 5.39 -9.90
N PRO A 107 9.62 6.52 -10.58
CA PRO A 107 8.57 7.45 -11.06
C PRO A 107 7.60 6.79 -12.03
N ARG A 108 8.02 5.79 -12.80
CA ARG A 108 7.16 5.06 -13.75
C ARG A 108 5.97 4.35 -13.08
N LEU A 109 6.08 3.98 -11.80
CA LEU A 109 5.00 3.32 -11.07
C LEU A 109 3.98 4.32 -10.50
N TYR A 110 4.35 5.59 -10.32
CA TYR A 110 3.53 6.59 -9.63
C TYR A 110 3.00 7.70 -10.54
N LEU A 111 3.78 8.15 -11.54
CA LEU A 111 3.39 9.21 -12.47
C LEU A 111 2.07 8.96 -13.21
N PRO A 112 1.72 7.73 -13.63
CA PRO A 112 0.46 7.47 -14.33
C PRO A 112 -0.78 7.82 -13.50
N PHE A 113 -0.70 7.73 -12.18
CA PHE A 113 -1.82 8.05 -11.29
C PHE A 113 -2.08 9.55 -11.16
N PHE A 114 -1.02 10.37 -11.28
CA PHE A 114 -1.11 11.83 -11.15
C PHE A 114 -1.45 12.54 -12.45
N GLY A 115 -0.92 12.06 -13.56
CA GLY A 115 -0.91 12.75 -14.85
C GLY A 115 0.10 13.89 -14.90
N LEU A 116 1.00 13.84 -15.87
CA LEU A 116 2.10 14.81 -16.03
C LEU A 116 1.59 16.27 -16.11
N MET A 117 0.51 16.52 -16.85
CA MET A 117 -0.05 17.88 -17.00
C MET A 117 -0.58 18.45 -15.68
N ARG A 118 -1.19 17.61 -14.83
CA ARG A 118 -1.66 18.04 -13.49
C ARG A 118 -0.48 18.33 -12.56
N ALA A 119 0.58 17.52 -12.61
CA ALA A 119 1.78 17.74 -11.82
C ALA A 119 2.50 19.04 -12.24
N LEU A 120 2.61 19.32 -13.54
CA LEU A 120 3.19 20.57 -14.07
C LEU A 120 2.33 21.78 -13.70
N ALA A 121 1.01 21.68 -13.81
CA ALA A 121 0.10 22.76 -13.44
C ALA A 121 0.16 23.07 -11.94
N ALA A 122 0.20 22.03 -11.08
CA ALA A 122 0.32 22.20 -9.65
C ALA A 122 1.68 22.81 -9.26
N GLY A 123 2.78 22.32 -9.83
CA GLY A 123 4.13 22.84 -9.58
C GLY A 123 4.31 24.28 -10.08
N GLY A 124 3.85 24.57 -11.29
CA GLY A 124 3.89 25.92 -11.87
C GLY A 124 3.00 26.91 -11.11
N GLY A 125 1.78 26.48 -10.75
CA GLY A 125 0.86 27.29 -9.95
C GLY A 125 1.42 27.58 -8.55
N TYR A 126 2.03 26.59 -7.92
CA TYR A 126 2.69 26.79 -6.63
C TYR A 126 3.89 27.74 -6.75
N GLY A 127 4.75 27.57 -7.75
CA GLY A 127 5.88 28.47 -8.00
C GLY A 127 5.44 29.93 -8.24
N ALA A 128 4.37 30.14 -9.01
CA ALA A 128 3.80 31.46 -9.22
C ALA A 128 3.22 32.05 -7.92
N ALA A 129 2.55 31.27 -7.10
CA ALA A 129 2.02 31.70 -5.80
C ALA A 129 3.14 32.07 -4.82
N LEU A 130 4.24 31.29 -4.78
CA LEU A 130 5.43 31.61 -4.01
C LEU A 130 6.03 32.95 -4.44
N TRP A 131 6.25 33.12 -5.74
CA TRP A 131 6.79 34.36 -6.27
C TRP A 131 5.91 35.56 -5.94
N ALA A 132 4.60 35.45 -6.19
CA ALA A 132 3.65 36.52 -5.92
C ALA A 132 3.60 36.89 -4.43
N GLY A 133 3.54 35.91 -3.55
CA GLY A 133 3.51 36.15 -2.10
C GLY A 133 4.79 36.81 -1.58
N LEU A 134 5.96 36.43 -2.09
CA LEU A 134 7.22 37.04 -1.71
C LEU A 134 7.41 38.45 -2.30
N ALA A 135 6.82 38.71 -3.48
CA ALA A 135 6.96 40.01 -4.17
C ALA A 135 5.91 41.05 -3.72
N LEU A 136 4.70 40.61 -3.32
CA LEU A 136 3.55 41.51 -3.10
C LEU A 136 3.25 41.77 -1.62
N GLU A 137 3.76 40.94 -0.70
CA GLU A 137 3.54 41.11 0.74
C GLU A 137 4.82 41.50 1.45
N ASP A 138 4.82 42.63 2.14
CA ASP A 138 5.95 43.06 2.98
C ASP A 138 6.05 42.21 4.25
N SER A 139 7.29 42.02 4.72
CA SER A 139 7.54 41.36 6.00
C SER A 139 6.99 42.18 7.15
N VAL A 140 6.29 41.54 8.10
CA VAL A 140 5.82 42.20 9.35
C VAL A 140 6.98 42.71 10.23
N THR A 141 8.22 42.35 9.93
CA THR A 141 9.45 42.85 10.53
C THR A 141 10.25 43.65 9.52
N ALA A 142 9.59 44.34 8.58
CA ALA A 142 10.25 45.18 7.57
C ALA A 142 11.18 46.21 8.25
N GLY A 143 12.42 46.32 7.78
CA GLY A 143 13.48 47.12 8.40
C GLY A 143 14.45 46.31 9.27
N ALA A 144 14.13 45.10 9.67
CA ALA A 144 14.98 44.25 10.52
C ALA A 144 15.71 43.12 9.75
N GLY A 145 16.08 43.32 8.48
CA GLY A 145 16.86 42.41 7.65
C GLY A 145 16.18 41.06 7.32
N ILE A 146 16.35 40.58 6.10
CA ILE A 146 15.81 39.28 5.64
C ILE A 146 16.88 38.22 5.87
N TRP A 147 16.62 37.24 6.75
CA TRP A 147 17.55 36.14 7.05
C TRP A 147 17.82 35.16 5.93
N LEU A 148 17.03 35.13 4.87
CA LEU A 148 17.09 34.07 3.84
C LEU A 148 17.54 34.52 2.44
N VAL A 149 17.68 35.79 2.16
CA VAL A 149 17.97 36.26 0.78
C VAL A 149 19.26 37.09 0.63
N SER A 150 19.89 37.55 1.68
CA SER A 150 21.19 38.26 1.55
C SER A 150 22.04 38.08 2.78
N PHE A 151 22.96 37.14 2.75
CA PHE A 151 24.07 37.05 3.70
C PHE A 151 25.09 38.19 3.55
N ALA A 152 24.95 39.02 2.51
CA ALA A 152 25.95 40.02 2.12
C ALA A 152 25.69 41.46 2.67
N GLU A 153 24.48 41.75 3.19
CA GLU A 153 24.08 43.11 3.56
C GLU A 153 23.52 43.25 4.99
N LEU A 154 23.90 42.38 5.93
CA LEU A 154 23.54 42.54 7.33
C LEU A 154 24.54 43.50 8.00
N PRO A 155 24.12 44.70 8.43
CA PRO A 155 24.93 45.48 9.38
C PRO A 155 25.03 44.66 10.66
N GLN A 156 26.24 44.28 11.05
CA GLN A 156 26.52 43.48 12.27
C GLN A 156 25.99 44.13 13.56
N GLU A 157 25.68 45.42 13.52
CA GLU A 157 25.23 46.21 14.66
C GLU A 157 23.79 45.89 15.10
N HIS A 158 22.92 45.31 14.24
CA HIS A 158 21.52 45.05 14.60
C HIS A 158 21.24 43.61 15.10
N MET A 159 22.22 42.74 15.06
CA MET A 159 22.03 41.32 15.44
C MET A 159 21.87 41.11 16.94
N PHE A 160 22.26 42.06 17.76
CA PHE A 160 22.24 42.00 19.24
C PHE A 160 21.50 43.16 19.92
N ASP A 161 20.74 43.95 19.17
CA ASP A 161 19.92 45.00 19.79
C ASP A 161 18.68 44.37 20.44
N PRO A 162 18.56 44.31 21.77
CA PRO A 162 17.40 43.76 22.46
C PRO A 162 16.11 44.58 22.25
N THR A 163 16.22 45.78 21.66
CA THR A 163 15.07 46.65 21.33
C THR A 163 14.54 46.39 19.91
N ALA A 164 15.26 45.59 19.11
CA ALA A 164 14.81 45.27 17.77
C ALA A 164 13.48 44.50 17.79
N PRO A 165 12.50 44.85 16.93
CA PRO A 165 11.17 44.22 16.92
C PRO A 165 11.20 42.73 16.55
N VAL A 166 12.34 42.22 16.13
CA VAL A 166 12.57 40.81 15.72
C VAL A 166 12.47 39.85 16.91
N VAL A 167 13.07 40.16 18.05
CA VAL A 167 13.09 39.26 19.22
C VAL A 167 11.68 39.08 19.81
N PRO A 168 10.89 40.12 20.08
CA PRO A 168 9.50 39.95 20.50
C PRO A 168 8.66 39.21 19.49
N PHE A 169 8.86 39.44 18.18
CA PHE A 169 8.16 38.73 17.11
C PHE A 169 8.36 37.21 17.19
N PHE A 170 9.61 36.75 17.25
CA PHE A 170 9.89 35.33 17.34
C PHE A 170 9.41 34.74 18.69
N ALA A 171 9.51 35.46 19.78
CA ALA A 171 8.99 34.99 21.08
C ALA A 171 7.48 34.72 21.01
N HIS A 172 6.69 35.63 20.43
CA HIS A 172 5.25 35.47 20.28
C HIS A 172 4.91 34.35 19.25
N THR A 173 5.67 34.28 18.15
CA THR A 173 5.49 33.26 17.15
C THR A 173 5.77 31.84 17.68
N PHE A 174 6.83 31.69 18.49
CA PHE A 174 7.11 30.41 19.17
C PHE A 174 6.08 30.08 20.24
N ALA A 175 5.58 31.07 20.98
CA ALA A 175 4.48 30.85 21.93
C ALA A 175 3.21 30.39 21.22
N LEU A 176 2.90 30.96 20.05
CA LEU A 176 1.80 30.54 19.20
C LEU A 176 2.01 29.10 18.69
N ALA A 177 3.20 28.77 18.21
CA ALA A 177 3.55 27.41 17.78
C ALA A 177 3.41 26.40 18.92
N ALA A 178 3.92 26.73 20.12
CA ALA A 178 3.81 25.89 21.31
C ALA A 178 2.34 25.67 21.71
N SER A 179 1.51 26.72 21.68
CA SER A 179 0.09 26.62 22.01
C SER A 179 -0.65 25.71 21.03
N GLY A 180 -0.39 25.86 19.73
CA GLY A 180 -0.93 24.98 18.68
C GLY A 180 -0.50 23.52 18.88
N LEU A 181 0.78 23.29 19.18
CA LEU A 181 1.30 21.93 19.43
C LEU A 181 0.68 21.32 20.69
N VAL A 182 0.58 22.05 21.80
CA VAL A 182 -0.05 21.58 23.04
C VAL A 182 -1.51 21.24 22.81
N LEU A 183 -2.25 22.07 22.07
CA LEU A 183 -3.64 21.80 21.72
C LEU A 183 -3.76 20.54 20.86
N ALA A 184 -2.93 20.40 19.81
CA ALA A 184 -2.93 19.22 18.95
C ALA A 184 -2.60 17.93 19.74
N ILE A 185 -1.62 17.97 20.64
CA ILE A 185 -1.25 16.81 21.47
C ILE A 185 -2.37 16.45 22.44
N THR A 186 -2.90 17.43 23.18
CA THR A 186 -3.93 17.17 24.21
C THR A 186 -5.25 16.69 23.62
N ALA A 187 -5.72 17.32 22.55
CA ALA A 187 -6.88 16.89 21.80
C ALA A 187 -6.63 15.55 21.10
N GLY A 188 -5.44 15.39 20.50
CA GLY A 188 -5.05 14.17 19.79
C GLY A 188 -5.03 12.92 20.67
N ARG A 189 -4.73 13.05 21.97
CA ARG A 189 -4.79 11.93 22.93
C ARG A 189 -6.22 11.35 23.07
N ARG A 190 -7.23 12.15 22.79
CA ARG A 190 -8.66 11.76 22.88
C ARG A 190 -9.24 11.37 21.54
N THR A 191 -8.47 11.46 20.45
CA THR A 191 -8.94 11.09 19.11
C THR A 191 -8.77 9.60 18.93
N LEU A 192 -9.90 8.89 18.78
CA LEU A 192 -9.95 7.45 18.53
C LEU A 192 -10.01 7.21 17.02
N VAL A 193 -9.36 6.14 16.56
CA VAL A 193 -9.37 5.66 15.16
C VAL A 193 -9.66 4.17 15.14
N ALA A 194 -10.34 3.74 14.07
CA ALA A 194 -10.63 2.33 13.81
C ALA A 194 -9.67 1.72 12.78
N PHE A 195 -8.81 2.54 12.19
CA PHE A 195 -7.91 2.19 11.08
C PHE A 195 -8.65 1.75 9.80
N HIS A 196 -9.90 2.20 9.66
CA HIS A 196 -10.64 2.20 8.40
C HIS A 196 -10.50 3.60 7.78
N ALA A 197 -9.59 3.73 6.81
CA ALA A 197 -9.14 5.05 6.34
C ALA A 197 -10.28 5.96 5.85
N SER A 198 -11.27 5.41 5.14
CA SER A 198 -12.42 6.15 4.64
C SER A 198 -13.33 6.64 5.76
N ASP A 199 -13.65 5.78 6.72
CA ASP A 199 -14.55 6.10 7.84
C ASP A 199 -13.90 7.08 8.80
N ASP A 200 -12.60 6.88 9.10
CA ASP A 200 -11.84 7.78 9.95
C ASP A 200 -11.68 9.16 9.30
N LEU A 201 -11.42 9.23 7.98
CA LEU A 201 -11.39 10.50 7.26
C LEU A 201 -12.75 11.21 7.31
N GLN A 202 -13.83 10.49 7.03
CA GLN A 202 -15.18 11.07 7.06
C GLN A 202 -15.53 11.62 8.45
N ARG A 203 -15.24 10.87 9.49
CA ARG A 203 -15.59 11.22 10.87
C ARG A 203 -14.73 12.33 11.47
N LEU A 204 -13.42 12.32 11.18
CA LEU A 204 -12.44 13.18 11.84
C LEU A 204 -12.01 14.39 11.00
N GLY A 205 -12.05 14.28 9.68
CA GLY A 205 -11.38 15.19 8.75
C GLY A 205 -9.89 14.88 8.58
N LEU A 206 -9.26 15.50 7.58
CA LEU A 206 -7.91 15.17 7.13
C LEU A 206 -6.85 15.35 8.24
N MET A 207 -6.80 16.53 8.83
CA MET A 207 -5.75 16.88 9.82
C MET A 207 -5.79 15.96 11.04
N ALA A 208 -7.01 15.69 11.56
CA ALA A 208 -7.17 14.86 12.76
C ALA A 208 -6.93 13.37 12.47
N ALA A 209 -7.32 12.87 11.29
CA ALA A 209 -7.04 11.51 10.87
C ALA A 209 -5.52 11.28 10.71
N LEU A 210 -4.82 12.16 9.98
CA LEU A 210 -3.37 12.08 9.80
C LEU A 210 -2.63 12.16 11.14
N TRP A 211 -3.03 13.07 12.04
CA TRP A 211 -2.43 13.18 13.36
C TRP A 211 -2.60 11.91 14.21
N ALA A 212 -3.81 11.36 14.23
CA ALA A 212 -4.12 10.16 15.01
C ALA A 212 -3.36 8.93 14.47
N TYR A 213 -3.27 8.79 13.15
CA TYR A 213 -2.52 7.73 12.50
C TYR A 213 -1.01 7.85 12.76
N GLY A 214 -0.44 9.06 12.63
CA GLY A 214 0.96 9.31 12.94
C GLY A 214 1.33 9.09 14.41
N ARG A 215 0.40 9.36 15.34
CA ARG A 215 0.55 9.03 16.75
C ARG A 215 0.57 7.52 16.98
N SER A 216 -0.38 6.80 16.37
CA SER A 216 -0.51 5.35 16.52
C SER A 216 0.71 4.62 15.94
N GLU A 217 1.28 5.12 14.86
CA GLU A 217 2.46 4.54 14.26
C GLU A 217 3.71 4.61 15.14
N ARG A 218 3.75 5.55 16.09
CA ARG A 218 4.87 5.66 17.06
C ARG A 218 4.80 4.66 18.20
N GLN A 219 3.68 3.93 18.35
CA GLN A 219 3.55 2.91 19.38
C GLN A 219 4.45 1.71 19.08
N SER A 220 4.83 1.00 20.15
CA SER A 220 5.69 -0.18 20.03
C SER A 220 4.97 -1.32 19.31
N SER A 221 5.67 -1.97 18.39
CA SER A 221 5.21 -3.17 17.71
C SER A 221 5.58 -4.47 18.43
N SER A 222 6.19 -4.39 19.62
CA SER A 222 6.62 -5.57 20.38
C SER A 222 5.47 -6.50 20.77
N GLU A 223 4.32 -5.95 21.13
CA GLU A 223 3.13 -6.73 21.45
C GLU A 223 2.59 -7.48 20.23
N LEU A 224 2.53 -6.82 19.08
CA LEU A 224 2.13 -7.46 17.82
C LEU A 224 3.05 -8.63 17.46
N ARG A 225 4.36 -8.48 17.66
CA ARG A 225 5.32 -9.57 17.44
C ARG A 225 5.12 -10.74 18.38
N ALA A 226 4.87 -10.48 19.66
CA ALA A 226 4.61 -11.52 20.66
C ALA A 226 3.28 -12.25 20.40
N GLN A 227 2.29 -11.54 19.86
CA GLN A 227 0.98 -12.08 19.50
C GLN A 227 0.94 -12.66 18.09
N ALA A 228 2.04 -12.52 17.30
CA ALA A 228 2.08 -13.05 15.94
C ALA A 228 1.80 -14.57 15.96
N PRO A 229 0.90 -15.05 15.10
CA PRO A 229 0.50 -16.45 15.12
C PRO A 229 1.67 -17.41 15.03
N PHE A 230 2.63 -17.17 14.14
CA PHE A 230 3.81 -18.01 13.97
C PHE A 230 4.87 -17.92 15.08
N ALA A 231 4.71 -16.99 16.04
CA ALA A 231 5.57 -16.93 17.22
C ALA A 231 5.34 -18.12 18.18
N ASN A 232 4.11 -18.65 18.20
CA ASN A 232 3.65 -19.63 19.19
C ASN A 232 3.25 -20.97 18.56
N VAL A 233 3.44 -21.16 17.25
CA VAL A 233 3.14 -22.41 16.56
C VAL A 233 4.13 -23.50 16.98
N GLN A 234 3.60 -24.60 17.50
CA GLN A 234 4.41 -25.77 17.83
C GLN A 234 4.48 -26.74 16.65
N ALA A 235 5.68 -27.24 16.37
CA ALA A 235 5.86 -28.28 15.37
C ALA A 235 5.07 -29.55 15.75
N PRO A 236 4.53 -30.27 14.76
CA PRO A 236 3.96 -31.59 14.99
C PRO A 236 4.98 -32.55 15.57
N LYS A 237 4.54 -33.50 16.42
CA LYS A 237 5.43 -34.53 16.99
C LYS A 237 6.00 -35.47 15.92
N VAL A 238 5.25 -35.66 14.84
CA VAL A 238 5.65 -36.52 13.70
C VAL A 238 5.43 -35.70 12.45
N LEU A 239 6.49 -35.51 11.70
CA LEU A 239 6.44 -34.84 10.38
C LEU A 239 6.14 -35.89 9.28
N PRO A 240 5.52 -35.50 8.18
CA PRO A 240 5.37 -36.33 6.99
C PRO A 240 6.74 -36.77 6.46
N ASP A 241 6.85 -38.03 6.00
CA ASP A 241 8.03 -38.53 5.32
C ASP A 241 7.61 -39.18 3.99
N PRO A 242 8.11 -38.70 2.84
CA PRO A 242 8.91 -37.49 2.69
C PRO A 242 8.09 -36.18 2.91
N LEU A 243 8.81 -35.13 3.33
CA LEU A 243 8.25 -33.78 3.38
C LEU A 243 7.92 -33.29 1.95
N PRO A 244 6.75 -32.68 1.71
CA PRO A 244 6.40 -32.15 0.40
C PRO A 244 7.15 -30.86 0.10
N ASP A 245 7.47 -30.60 -1.18
CA ASP A 245 7.80 -29.25 -1.62
C ASP A 245 6.56 -28.35 -1.55
N LEU A 246 6.75 -27.13 -1.08
CA LEU A 246 5.72 -26.14 -0.85
C LEU A 246 5.91 -24.97 -1.81
N ILE A 247 4.95 -24.78 -2.72
CA ILE A 247 5.01 -23.76 -3.76
C ILE A 247 3.85 -22.80 -3.56
N VAL A 248 4.16 -21.53 -3.42
CA VAL A 248 3.16 -20.46 -3.30
C VAL A 248 3.37 -19.49 -4.46
N ILE A 249 2.33 -19.26 -5.24
CA ILE A 249 2.28 -18.27 -6.32
C ILE A 249 1.33 -17.15 -5.89
N GLN A 250 1.89 -16.03 -5.50
CA GLN A 250 1.18 -14.77 -5.37
C GLN A 250 1.17 -14.11 -6.74
N SER A 251 0.04 -14.21 -7.42
CA SER A 251 -0.12 -13.75 -8.80
C SER A 251 -0.61 -12.30 -8.83
N GLU A 252 0.16 -11.44 -9.46
CA GLU A 252 -0.10 -10.01 -9.62
C GLU A 252 -1.45 -9.77 -10.29
N SER A 253 -2.32 -9.04 -9.61
CA SER A 253 -3.64 -8.61 -10.09
C SER A 253 -4.55 -9.76 -10.58
N PHE A 254 -4.35 -10.99 -10.10
CA PHE A 254 -5.06 -12.19 -10.56
C PHE A 254 -6.41 -12.34 -9.85
N PHE A 255 -7.49 -12.40 -10.61
CA PHE A 255 -8.82 -12.83 -10.16
C PHE A 255 -9.60 -13.44 -11.34
N ASP A 256 -10.61 -14.23 -11.07
CA ASP A 256 -11.50 -14.74 -12.12
C ASP A 256 -12.37 -13.60 -12.67
N ALA A 257 -11.83 -12.90 -13.65
CA ALA A 257 -12.46 -11.72 -14.24
C ALA A 257 -13.77 -12.04 -14.98
N ARG A 258 -14.04 -13.33 -15.30
CA ARG A 258 -15.30 -13.79 -15.88
C ARG A 258 -16.47 -13.55 -14.92
N ARG A 259 -16.23 -13.54 -13.58
CA ARG A 259 -17.26 -13.20 -12.59
C ARG A 259 -17.75 -11.75 -12.71
N ALA A 260 -16.83 -10.84 -13.01
CA ALA A 260 -17.17 -9.42 -13.20
C ALA A 260 -17.66 -9.11 -14.61
N TYR A 261 -17.19 -9.88 -15.60
CA TYR A 261 -17.42 -9.62 -17.02
C TYR A 261 -17.79 -10.94 -17.78
N PRO A 262 -18.90 -11.60 -17.40
CA PRO A 262 -19.21 -12.97 -17.85
C PRO A 262 -19.44 -13.08 -19.36
N ASP A 263 -20.01 -12.03 -19.98
CA ASP A 263 -20.38 -12.05 -21.40
C ASP A 263 -19.33 -11.39 -22.31
N LEU A 264 -18.21 -10.92 -21.72
CA LEU A 264 -17.19 -10.16 -22.44
C LEU A 264 -15.92 -10.98 -22.66
N LEU A 265 -15.52 -11.78 -21.69
CA LEU A 265 -14.29 -12.57 -21.71
C LEU A 265 -14.57 -14.01 -22.14
N ARG A 266 -13.66 -14.57 -22.93
CA ARG A 266 -13.71 -15.99 -23.29
C ARG A 266 -13.68 -16.87 -22.05
N GLN A 267 -14.49 -17.94 -22.07
CA GLN A 267 -14.55 -18.87 -20.94
C GLN A 267 -13.27 -19.68 -20.77
N ASP A 268 -12.53 -19.93 -21.84
CA ASP A 268 -11.29 -20.71 -21.83
C ASP A 268 -10.04 -19.92 -21.40
N ILE A 269 -10.18 -18.62 -21.08
CA ILE A 269 -9.07 -17.76 -20.64
C ILE A 269 -8.40 -18.26 -19.35
N LEU A 270 -9.12 -19.02 -18.52
CA LEU A 270 -8.66 -19.61 -17.26
C LEU A 270 -8.84 -21.13 -17.22
N ALA A 271 -8.65 -21.81 -18.36
CA ALA A 271 -8.86 -23.24 -18.47
C ALA A 271 -7.98 -24.08 -17.53
N ASN A 272 -6.71 -23.68 -17.33
CA ASN A 272 -5.81 -24.39 -16.42
C ASN A 272 -6.13 -24.13 -14.95
N PHE A 273 -6.56 -22.91 -14.63
CA PHE A 273 -7.04 -22.58 -13.29
C PHE A 273 -8.32 -23.34 -12.94
N ASP A 274 -9.26 -23.48 -13.89
CA ASP A 274 -10.46 -24.30 -13.73
C ASP A 274 -10.11 -25.80 -13.56
N LEU A 275 -9.11 -26.28 -14.29
CA LEU A 275 -8.60 -27.65 -14.09
C LEU A 275 -8.00 -27.82 -12.70
N LEU A 276 -7.18 -26.88 -12.23
CA LEU A 276 -6.64 -26.90 -10.87
C LEU A 276 -7.76 -26.89 -9.82
N LYS A 277 -8.80 -26.06 -10.01
CA LYS A 277 -9.99 -26.03 -9.11
C LYS A 277 -10.70 -27.37 -9.06
N SER A 278 -10.86 -28.03 -10.21
CA SER A 278 -11.54 -29.35 -10.28
C SER A 278 -10.79 -30.46 -9.52
N GLU A 279 -9.48 -30.32 -9.37
CA GLU A 279 -8.60 -31.25 -8.65
C GLU A 279 -8.19 -30.73 -7.27
N ALA A 280 -8.68 -29.58 -6.86
CA ALA A 280 -8.19 -28.84 -5.69
C ALA A 280 -8.49 -29.55 -4.37
N VAL A 281 -7.58 -29.37 -3.44
CA VAL A 281 -7.79 -29.64 -2.01
C VAL A 281 -8.69 -28.59 -1.38
N ALA A 282 -8.49 -27.33 -1.75
CA ALA A 282 -9.33 -26.21 -1.36
C ALA A 282 -9.28 -25.11 -2.43
N HIS A 283 -10.36 -24.42 -2.63
CA HIS A 283 -10.45 -23.25 -3.50
C HIS A 283 -11.61 -22.35 -3.09
N GLY A 284 -11.61 -21.10 -3.54
CA GLY A 284 -12.68 -20.14 -3.26
C GLY A 284 -12.28 -18.73 -3.61
N GLN A 285 -13.10 -17.76 -3.21
CA GLN A 285 -12.76 -16.35 -3.28
C GLN A 285 -11.88 -15.96 -2.09
N LEU A 286 -11.02 -14.97 -2.32
CA LEU A 286 -10.07 -14.49 -1.34
C LEU A 286 -10.30 -13.02 -1.01
N LYS A 287 -10.57 -12.72 0.26
CA LYS A 287 -10.58 -11.34 0.76
C LYS A 287 -9.14 -10.89 0.97
N VAL A 288 -8.67 -9.98 0.13
CA VAL A 288 -7.31 -9.47 0.14
C VAL A 288 -7.16 -8.17 0.94
N ALA A 289 -5.93 -7.83 1.30
CA ALA A 289 -5.64 -6.70 2.19
C ALA A 289 -5.62 -5.33 1.48
N ALA A 290 -5.71 -5.30 0.16
CA ALA A 290 -5.64 -4.08 -0.61
C ALA A 290 -6.47 -4.16 -1.90
N TRP A 291 -6.86 -3.00 -2.43
CA TRP A 291 -7.49 -2.84 -3.73
C TRP A 291 -6.45 -2.28 -4.72
N GLY A 292 -6.32 -2.89 -5.88
CA GLY A 292 -5.65 -2.33 -7.04
C GLY A 292 -4.13 -2.19 -6.99
N ALA A 293 -3.53 -2.15 -5.81
CA ALA A 293 -2.08 -2.08 -5.60
C ALA A 293 -1.72 -2.40 -4.14
N ASN A 294 -0.48 -2.12 -3.76
CA ASN A 294 0.06 -2.39 -2.43
C ASN A 294 0.21 -3.90 -2.14
N THR A 295 0.73 -4.62 -3.10
CA THR A 295 1.07 -6.06 -3.06
C THR A 295 1.61 -6.52 -1.69
N VAL A 296 2.48 -5.70 -1.07
CA VAL A 296 3.09 -6.01 0.25
C VAL A 296 2.10 -6.16 1.39
N ARG A 297 0.89 -5.62 1.29
CA ARG A 297 -0.14 -5.79 2.33
C ARG A 297 -0.69 -7.21 2.31
N THR A 298 -1.05 -7.70 1.11
CA THR A 298 -1.51 -9.07 0.89
C THR A 298 -0.38 -10.07 1.12
N GLU A 299 0.84 -9.78 0.63
CA GLU A 299 2.04 -10.55 0.87
C GLU A 299 2.32 -10.72 2.37
N PHE A 300 2.31 -9.64 3.14
CA PHE A 300 2.56 -9.70 4.58
C PHE A 300 1.44 -10.40 5.34
N ALA A 301 0.18 -10.20 4.95
CA ALA A 301 -0.96 -10.87 5.58
C ALA A 301 -0.86 -12.40 5.40
N PHE A 302 -0.50 -12.88 4.21
CA PHE A 302 -0.23 -14.30 3.97
C PHE A 302 0.97 -14.79 4.78
N LEU A 303 2.10 -14.08 4.74
CA LEU A 303 3.33 -14.51 5.42
C LEU A 303 3.18 -14.55 6.94
N SER A 304 2.51 -13.56 7.54
CA SER A 304 2.35 -13.43 9.00
C SER A 304 1.13 -14.15 9.56
N GLY A 305 0.12 -14.43 8.72
CA GLY A 305 -1.19 -14.90 9.17
C GLY A 305 -1.98 -13.85 9.94
N MET A 306 -1.69 -12.55 9.75
CA MET A 306 -2.35 -11.45 10.45
C MET A 306 -3.14 -10.58 9.47
N GLY A 307 -4.44 -10.44 9.72
CA GLY A 307 -5.31 -9.55 8.96
C GLY A 307 -5.18 -8.07 9.34
N PRO A 308 -5.82 -7.17 8.57
CA PRO A 308 -5.79 -5.72 8.79
C PRO A 308 -6.21 -5.30 10.20
N GLU A 309 -7.21 -5.94 10.77
CA GLU A 309 -7.74 -5.65 12.11
C GLU A 309 -6.69 -5.87 13.20
N ALA A 310 -5.90 -6.95 13.08
CA ALA A 310 -4.82 -7.26 14.01
C ALA A 310 -3.60 -6.32 13.82
N LEU A 311 -3.36 -5.89 12.59
CA LEU A 311 -2.23 -5.02 12.25
C LEU A 311 -2.46 -3.54 12.60
N GLY A 312 -3.71 -3.10 12.72
CA GLY A 312 -4.06 -1.71 12.99
C GLY A 312 -3.40 -0.75 11.99
N ILE A 313 -2.70 0.27 12.47
CA ILE A 313 -2.00 1.24 11.59
C ILE A 313 -0.95 0.59 10.68
N HIS A 314 -0.34 -0.49 11.12
CA HIS A 314 0.73 -1.15 10.37
C HIS A 314 0.24 -1.91 9.13
N GLN A 315 -1.08 -2.09 8.95
CA GLN A 315 -1.65 -2.67 7.74
C GLN A 315 -1.30 -1.87 6.47
N TYR A 316 -1.11 -0.56 6.59
CA TYR A 316 -0.84 0.33 5.45
C TYR A 316 0.58 0.25 4.91
N ASN A 317 1.57 -0.07 5.76
CA ASN A 317 2.95 -0.33 5.35
C ASN A 317 3.63 -1.32 6.33
N PRO A 318 3.28 -2.62 6.27
CA PRO A 318 3.76 -3.61 7.23
C PRO A 318 5.27 -3.84 7.13
N TYR A 319 5.87 -3.64 5.96
CA TYR A 319 7.29 -3.87 5.72
C TYR A 319 8.19 -2.88 6.42
N ARG A 320 7.72 -1.71 6.70
CA ARG A 320 8.56 -0.66 7.29
C ARG A 320 8.93 -0.95 8.74
N LYS A 321 7.95 -1.22 9.58
CA LYS A 321 8.19 -1.39 11.03
C LYS A 321 8.11 -2.83 11.50
N LEU A 322 7.13 -3.57 11.07
CA LEU A 322 6.93 -4.94 11.55
C LEU A 322 7.98 -5.88 10.97
N ALA A 323 8.09 -5.92 9.65
CA ALA A 323 9.03 -6.80 8.98
C ALA A 323 10.48 -6.43 9.27
N GLY A 324 10.80 -5.14 9.31
CA GLY A 324 12.14 -4.65 9.61
C GLY A 324 12.65 -4.99 11.02
N GLN A 325 11.79 -5.46 11.92
CA GLN A 325 12.13 -5.94 13.25
C GLN A 325 12.16 -7.48 13.37
N GLY A 326 11.96 -8.21 12.26
CA GLY A 326 11.94 -9.67 12.26
C GLY A 326 10.62 -10.23 12.81
N MET A 327 9.53 -10.10 12.07
CA MET A 327 8.23 -10.70 12.42
C MET A 327 8.26 -12.21 12.19
N PRO A 328 7.72 -13.04 13.13
CA PRO A 328 7.52 -14.47 12.88
C PRO A 328 6.54 -14.68 11.71
N THR A 329 6.89 -15.56 10.78
CA THR A 329 6.13 -15.83 9.56
C THR A 329 6.09 -17.30 9.22
N VAL A 330 5.28 -17.68 8.23
CA VAL A 330 5.29 -19.04 7.66
C VAL A 330 6.68 -19.43 7.16
N ALA A 331 7.46 -18.50 6.58
CA ALA A 331 8.82 -18.80 6.12
C ALA A 331 9.76 -19.12 7.28
N SER A 332 9.75 -18.33 8.36
CA SER A 332 10.54 -18.61 9.56
C SER A 332 10.12 -19.92 10.24
N TYR A 333 8.83 -20.23 10.25
CA TYR A 333 8.30 -21.48 10.77
C TYR A 333 8.78 -22.69 9.96
N LEU A 334 8.61 -22.67 8.62
CA LEU A 334 9.04 -23.74 7.74
C LEU A 334 10.56 -23.93 7.76
N LYS A 335 11.32 -22.84 7.85
CA LYS A 335 12.77 -22.91 8.06
C LYS A 335 13.13 -23.69 9.34
N SER A 336 12.38 -23.50 10.43
CA SER A 336 12.58 -24.26 11.68
C SER A 336 12.27 -25.76 11.54
N LEU A 337 11.45 -26.14 10.54
CA LEU A 337 11.16 -27.54 10.19
C LEU A 337 12.16 -28.15 9.19
N GLY A 338 13.19 -27.40 8.80
CA GLY A 338 14.25 -27.88 7.91
C GLY A 338 14.07 -27.53 6.43
N TYR A 339 13.05 -26.74 6.05
CA TYR A 339 12.89 -26.29 4.67
C TYR A 339 14.00 -25.31 4.23
N ARG A 340 14.43 -25.40 2.97
CA ARG A 340 15.07 -24.29 2.24
C ARG A 340 13.97 -23.31 1.86
N THR A 341 14.09 -22.06 2.30
CA THR A 341 13.05 -21.04 2.12
C THR A 341 13.52 -19.98 1.12
N VAL A 342 12.82 -19.86 -0.02
CA VAL A 342 13.21 -18.98 -1.12
C VAL A 342 12.03 -18.08 -1.50
N CYS A 343 12.29 -16.78 -1.67
CA CYS A 343 11.37 -15.86 -2.30
C CYS A 343 11.88 -15.50 -3.70
N VAL A 344 10.99 -15.50 -4.70
CA VAL A 344 11.32 -15.16 -6.09
C VAL A 344 10.41 -14.03 -6.55
N HIS A 345 11.00 -12.92 -7.02
CA HIS A 345 10.25 -11.79 -7.57
C HIS A 345 11.04 -11.14 -8.71
N PRO A 346 10.56 -11.20 -9.97
CA PRO A 346 11.30 -10.74 -11.13
C PRO A 346 11.27 -9.21 -11.28
N TYR A 347 11.58 -8.51 -10.20
CA TYR A 347 11.67 -7.06 -10.12
C TYR A 347 12.86 -6.62 -9.25
N HIS A 348 13.09 -5.29 -9.17
CA HIS A 348 14.19 -4.73 -8.41
C HIS A 348 14.12 -5.08 -6.93
N ARG A 349 15.19 -5.65 -6.39
CA ARG A 349 15.26 -6.14 -5.01
C ARG A 349 15.03 -5.04 -3.97
N SER A 350 15.41 -3.81 -4.29
CA SER A 350 15.22 -2.64 -3.40
C SER A 350 13.76 -2.15 -3.32
N PHE A 351 12.90 -2.58 -4.24
CA PHE A 351 11.49 -2.20 -4.25
C PHE A 351 10.80 -2.76 -3.00
N TYR A 352 10.08 -1.91 -2.26
CA TYR A 352 9.58 -2.18 -0.91
C TYR A 352 10.66 -2.65 0.08
N ARG A 353 11.96 -2.42 -0.22
CA ARG A 353 13.10 -2.86 0.60
C ARG A 353 13.14 -4.37 0.84
N ARG A 354 12.61 -5.16 -0.10
CA ARG A 354 12.54 -6.63 0.03
C ARG A 354 13.90 -7.28 0.26
N ASP A 355 14.98 -6.72 -0.31
CA ASP A 355 16.38 -7.12 -0.07
C ASP A 355 16.76 -7.14 1.42
N LYS A 356 16.17 -6.25 2.22
CA LYS A 356 16.43 -6.13 3.67
C LYS A 356 15.38 -6.83 4.52
N VAL A 357 14.13 -6.85 4.05
CA VAL A 357 12.97 -7.31 4.80
C VAL A 357 12.82 -8.82 4.74
N LEU A 358 12.90 -9.44 3.57
CA LEU A 358 12.65 -10.88 3.40
C LEU A 358 13.58 -11.79 4.22
N PRO A 359 14.90 -11.51 4.34
CA PRO A 359 15.76 -12.28 5.24
C PRO A 359 15.31 -12.23 6.71
N LEU A 360 14.78 -11.08 7.16
CA LEU A 360 14.26 -10.91 8.52
C LEU A 360 12.92 -11.61 8.75
N LEU A 361 12.18 -11.91 7.66
CA LEU A 361 10.94 -12.69 7.68
C LEU A 361 11.19 -14.21 7.59
N GLY A 362 12.45 -14.64 7.49
CA GLY A 362 12.82 -16.05 7.54
C GLY A 362 13.17 -16.70 6.22
N PHE A 363 13.26 -15.94 5.12
CA PHE A 363 13.76 -16.48 3.86
C PHE A 363 15.28 -16.66 3.88
N ASP A 364 15.77 -17.82 3.42
CA ASP A 364 17.19 -18.09 3.22
C ASP A 364 17.73 -17.29 2.02
N GLU A 365 16.91 -17.18 0.97
CA GLU A 365 17.29 -16.56 -0.30
C GLU A 365 16.17 -15.63 -0.82
N PHE A 366 16.59 -14.54 -1.47
CA PHE A 366 15.71 -13.68 -2.26
C PHE A 366 16.28 -13.50 -3.66
N ILE A 367 15.55 -13.95 -4.67
CA ILE A 367 15.91 -13.93 -6.08
C ILE A 367 15.15 -12.78 -6.75
N GLY A 368 15.88 -11.80 -7.25
CA GLY A 368 15.36 -10.60 -7.91
C GLY A 368 15.50 -10.65 -9.43
N ILE A 369 15.31 -9.47 -10.07
CA ILE A 369 15.35 -9.28 -11.53
C ILE A 369 16.68 -9.74 -12.15
N GLU A 370 17.76 -9.77 -11.39
CA GLU A 370 19.09 -10.13 -11.87
C GLU A 370 19.17 -11.58 -12.36
N ALA A 371 18.28 -12.45 -11.87
CA ALA A 371 18.19 -13.84 -12.31
C ALA A 371 17.39 -14.00 -13.63
N PHE A 372 16.83 -12.92 -14.16
CA PHE A 372 15.91 -12.91 -15.29
C PHE A 372 16.36 -11.99 -16.44
N GLN A 373 17.67 -11.75 -16.58
CA GLN A 373 18.20 -10.81 -17.58
C GLN A 373 17.85 -11.21 -19.01
N ASP A 374 17.94 -12.51 -19.31
CA ASP A 374 17.65 -13.08 -20.63
C ASP A 374 16.23 -13.69 -20.72
N ALA A 375 15.39 -13.48 -19.70
CA ALA A 375 14.05 -14.02 -19.68
C ALA A 375 13.13 -13.30 -20.68
N LYS A 376 12.25 -14.06 -21.32
CA LYS A 376 11.23 -13.47 -22.19
C LYS A 376 10.34 -12.53 -21.36
N ARG A 377 10.12 -11.34 -21.92
CA ARG A 377 9.20 -10.35 -21.36
C ARG A 377 7.88 -10.39 -22.11
N ASP A 378 6.81 -10.08 -21.39
CA ASP A 378 5.53 -9.73 -21.97
C ASP A 378 5.14 -8.34 -21.46
N GLY A 379 4.92 -7.39 -22.38
CA GLY A 379 4.87 -5.99 -22.00
C GLY A 379 6.20 -5.49 -21.37
N PRO A 380 6.13 -4.66 -20.32
CA PRO A 380 7.33 -4.10 -19.69
C PRO A 380 8.04 -5.07 -18.71
N TYR A 381 7.41 -6.18 -18.33
CA TYR A 381 7.86 -7.06 -17.26
C TYR A 381 8.30 -8.44 -17.77
N VAL A 382 8.94 -9.21 -16.89
CA VAL A 382 9.27 -10.63 -17.14
C VAL A 382 7.97 -11.41 -17.23
N GLY A 383 7.82 -12.21 -18.28
CA GLY A 383 6.62 -13.00 -18.53
C GLY A 383 6.45 -14.12 -17.49
N ASP A 384 5.22 -14.36 -17.08
CA ASP A 384 4.86 -15.36 -16.07
C ASP A 384 5.33 -16.77 -16.48
N ARG A 385 5.30 -17.08 -17.77
CA ARG A 385 5.83 -18.36 -18.28
C ARG A 385 7.33 -18.52 -17.98
N ALA A 386 8.14 -17.49 -18.19
CA ALA A 386 9.57 -17.53 -17.91
C ALA A 386 9.85 -17.69 -16.40
N LEU A 387 9.01 -17.05 -15.58
CA LEU A 387 9.07 -17.22 -14.13
C LEU A 387 8.71 -18.65 -13.71
N GLY A 388 7.65 -19.24 -14.29
CA GLY A 388 7.29 -20.63 -14.06
C GLY A 388 8.41 -21.61 -14.44
N GLU A 389 9.11 -21.37 -15.55
CA GLU A 389 10.28 -22.16 -15.98
C GLU A 389 11.44 -22.07 -14.97
N TYR A 390 11.64 -20.90 -14.38
CA TYR A 390 12.63 -20.70 -13.33
C TYR A 390 12.29 -21.53 -12.09
N VAL A 391 11.04 -21.50 -11.64
CA VAL A 391 10.55 -22.28 -10.49
C VAL A 391 10.72 -23.78 -10.74
N VAL A 392 10.41 -24.27 -11.94
CA VAL A 392 10.60 -25.69 -12.31
C VAL A 392 12.06 -26.09 -12.24
N ARG A 393 13.00 -25.26 -12.71
CA ARG A 393 14.45 -25.53 -12.56
C ARG A 393 14.85 -25.69 -11.10
N MET A 394 14.37 -24.78 -10.21
CA MET A 394 14.63 -24.88 -8.78
C MET A 394 14.11 -26.18 -8.16
N LEU A 395 12.90 -26.61 -8.58
CA LEU A 395 12.30 -27.87 -8.15
C LEU A 395 13.07 -29.12 -8.64
N GLN A 396 13.84 -29.00 -9.72
CA GLN A 396 14.66 -30.07 -10.29
C GLN A 396 16.08 -30.12 -9.68
N GLU A 397 16.51 -29.07 -8.98
CA GLU A 397 17.79 -29.05 -8.27
C GLU A 397 17.80 -30.14 -7.18
N ARG A 398 18.90 -30.90 -7.12
CA ARG A 398 19.09 -31.84 -6.02
C ARG A 398 19.36 -31.09 -4.72
N SER A 399 18.54 -31.34 -3.72
CA SER A 399 18.68 -30.76 -2.39
C SER A 399 18.33 -31.82 -1.35
N ASP A 400 19.06 -31.84 -0.25
CA ASP A 400 18.76 -32.69 0.93
C ASP A 400 17.62 -32.05 1.78
N ARG A 401 17.22 -30.85 1.46
CA ARG A 401 16.17 -30.10 2.15
C ARG A 401 14.94 -29.93 1.25
N PRO A 402 13.71 -30.12 1.77
CA PRO A 402 12.51 -29.79 1.03
C PRO A 402 12.47 -28.29 0.75
N LEU A 403 11.84 -27.90 -0.36
CA LEU A 403 11.76 -26.51 -0.81
C LEU A 403 10.45 -25.86 -0.36
N TYR A 404 10.54 -24.68 0.24
CA TYR A 404 9.46 -23.70 0.28
C TYR A 404 9.83 -22.54 -0.62
N VAL A 405 9.07 -22.35 -1.69
CA VAL A 405 9.24 -21.21 -2.60
C VAL A 405 7.99 -20.34 -2.62
N HIS A 406 8.18 -19.05 -2.31
CA HIS A 406 7.15 -18.01 -2.43
C HIS A 406 7.47 -17.16 -3.66
N VAL A 407 6.63 -17.22 -4.66
CA VAL A 407 6.80 -16.55 -5.94
C VAL A 407 5.82 -15.38 -6.00
N ILE A 408 6.32 -14.21 -6.36
CA ILE A 408 5.53 -13.00 -6.56
C ILE A 408 5.67 -12.63 -8.03
N THR A 409 4.61 -12.74 -8.81
CA THR A 409 4.67 -12.42 -10.23
C THR A 409 4.67 -10.91 -10.48
N MET A 410 4.87 -10.47 -11.71
CA MET A 410 4.94 -9.05 -12.05
C MET A 410 4.31 -8.73 -13.42
N GLU A 411 4.03 -9.70 -14.25
CA GLU A 411 3.64 -9.49 -15.65
C GLU A 411 2.38 -8.62 -15.76
N ASN A 412 1.37 -8.88 -14.93
CA ASN A 412 0.08 -8.18 -14.98
C ASN A 412 0.05 -6.85 -14.20
N HIS A 413 1.23 -6.30 -13.86
CA HIS A 413 1.32 -5.01 -13.14
C HIS A 413 1.09 -3.83 -14.07
N GLY A 414 0.20 -2.92 -13.68
CA GLY A 414 -0.06 -1.67 -14.43
C GLY A 414 1.17 -0.77 -14.62
N PRO A 415 1.05 0.24 -15.45
CA PRO A 415 -0.15 0.79 -16.07
C PRO A 415 -0.51 0.14 -17.43
N LEU A 416 -1.62 -0.56 -17.48
CA LEU A 416 -2.07 -1.34 -18.65
C LEU A 416 -2.37 -0.47 -19.89
N HIS A 417 -2.79 0.78 -19.70
CA HIS A 417 -3.11 1.73 -20.79
C HIS A 417 -1.88 2.17 -21.62
N TRP A 418 -0.67 1.86 -21.16
CA TRP A 418 0.57 2.12 -21.93
C TRP A 418 0.97 0.93 -22.81
N GLU A 419 0.28 -0.18 -22.65
CA GLU A 419 0.61 -1.35 -23.44
C GLU A 419 0.00 -1.31 -24.83
N HIS A 420 0.75 -1.83 -25.79
CA HIS A 420 0.24 -2.05 -27.14
C HIS A 420 -0.61 -3.31 -27.16
N VAL A 421 -1.86 -3.17 -27.58
CA VAL A 421 -2.77 -4.29 -27.80
C VAL A 421 -2.81 -4.58 -29.29
N ASP A 422 -2.29 -5.75 -29.68
CA ASP A 422 -2.40 -6.23 -31.06
C ASP A 422 -3.86 -6.62 -31.34
N PRO A 423 -4.45 -6.24 -32.49
CA PRO A 423 -5.81 -6.66 -32.87
C PRO A 423 -6.01 -8.18 -32.87
N THR A 424 -4.98 -8.97 -33.14
CA THR A 424 -5.05 -10.44 -33.09
C THR A 424 -5.32 -10.96 -31.68
N ASN A 425 -4.79 -10.30 -30.66
CA ASN A 425 -5.00 -10.68 -29.25
C ASN A 425 -6.45 -10.46 -28.78
N VAL A 426 -7.22 -9.61 -29.46
CA VAL A 426 -8.60 -9.31 -29.07
C VAL A 426 -9.47 -10.56 -29.17
N ALA A 427 -9.41 -11.27 -30.30
CA ALA A 427 -10.19 -12.49 -30.52
C ALA A 427 -9.77 -13.65 -29.58
N ASP A 428 -8.54 -13.61 -29.07
CA ASP A 428 -8.00 -14.63 -28.17
C ASP A 428 -8.53 -14.51 -26.73
N VAL A 429 -9.04 -13.35 -26.34
CA VAL A 429 -9.45 -13.09 -24.96
C VAL A 429 -10.88 -12.59 -24.80
N LEU A 430 -11.49 -12.06 -25.87
CA LEU A 430 -12.85 -11.51 -25.85
C LEU A 430 -13.84 -12.34 -26.66
N GLU A 431 -15.07 -12.42 -26.17
CA GLU A 431 -16.22 -12.96 -26.92
C GLU A 431 -16.87 -11.89 -27.82
N VAL A 432 -16.83 -10.63 -27.39
CA VAL A 432 -17.44 -9.50 -28.08
C VAL A 432 -16.51 -8.29 -28.14
N PRO A 433 -16.59 -7.46 -29.18
CA PRO A 433 -15.81 -6.22 -29.25
C PRO A 433 -16.14 -5.28 -28.09
N LEU A 434 -15.12 -4.63 -27.54
CA LEU A 434 -15.25 -3.66 -26.46
C LEU A 434 -15.12 -2.21 -26.96
N PRO A 435 -15.74 -1.23 -26.28
CA PRO A 435 -15.47 0.17 -26.50
C PRO A 435 -13.97 0.51 -26.31
N GLU A 436 -13.47 1.50 -27.05
CA GLU A 436 -12.07 1.98 -26.95
C GLU A 436 -11.66 2.29 -25.50
N ALA A 437 -12.59 2.85 -24.70
CA ALA A 437 -12.38 3.14 -23.28
C ALA A 437 -12.07 1.90 -22.42
N CYS A 438 -12.35 0.70 -22.91
CA CYS A 438 -12.12 -0.57 -22.22
C CYS A 438 -10.85 -1.32 -22.69
N ARG A 439 -9.96 -0.64 -23.42
CA ARG A 439 -8.73 -1.26 -23.95
C ARG A 439 -7.84 -1.88 -22.87
N ASP A 440 -7.80 -1.31 -21.66
CA ASP A 440 -7.06 -1.85 -20.53
C ASP A 440 -7.51 -3.27 -20.16
N LEU A 441 -8.80 -3.59 -20.35
CA LEU A 441 -9.32 -4.94 -20.09
C LEU A 441 -8.74 -5.98 -21.07
N ILE A 442 -8.41 -5.59 -22.29
CA ILE A 442 -7.81 -6.51 -23.28
C ILE A 442 -6.37 -6.83 -22.90
N ALA A 443 -5.58 -5.79 -22.52
CA ALA A 443 -4.22 -5.98 -22.03
C ALA A 443 -4.22 -6.86 -20.77
N TYR A 444 -5.10 -6.55 -19.82
CA TYR A 444 -5.29 -7.34 -18.62
C TYR A 444 -5.62 -8.80 -18.90
N ALA A 445 -6.61 -9.05 -19.76
CA ALA A 445 -7.07 -10.40 -20.09
C ALA A 445 -5.97 -11.24 -20.77
N ARG A 446 -5.12 -10.62 -21.61
CA ARG A 446 -3.95 -11.27 -22.20
C ARG A 446 -2.98 -11.75 -21.11
N HIS A 447 -2.64 -10.89 -20.15
CA HIS A 447 -1.75 -11.25 -19.04
C HIS A 447 -2.39 -12.28 -18.11
N LEU A 448 -3.70 -12.19 -17.89
CA LEU A 448 -4.44 -13.20 -17.13
C LEU A 448 -4.36 -14.58 -17.78
N ARG A 449 -4.45 -14.64 -19.11
CA ARG A 449 -4.26 -15.89 -19.88
C ARG A 449 -2.81 -16.39 -19.75
N ASN A 450 -1.80 -15.52 -19.82
CA ASN A 450 -0.40 -15.90 -19.64
C ASN A 450 -0.15 -16.48 -18.24
N ALA A 451 -0.76 -15.89 -17.21
CA ALA A 451 -0.72 -16.43 -15.85
C ALA A 451 -1.36 -17.83 -15.80
N ASP A 452 -2.52 -18.04 -16.45
CA ASP A 452 -3.17 -19.35 -16.54
C ASP A 452 -2.28 -20.38 -17.26
N GLU A 453 -1.63 -20.02 -18.36
CA GLU A 453 -0.68 -20.88 -19.07
C GLU A 453 0.53 -21.25 -18.19
N MET A 454 1.03 -20.34 -17.35
CA MET A 454 2.06 -20.65 -16.35
C MET A 454 1.56 -21.70 -15.37
N LEU A 455 0.32 -21.58 -14.88
CA LEU A 455 -0.26 -22.54 -13.93
C LEU A 455 -0.38 -23.94 -14.56
N GLY A 456 -0.82 -24.06 -15.80
CA GLY A 456 -0.87 -25.34 -16.54
C GLY A 456 0.52 -25.96 -16.71
N TYR A 457 1.52 -25.13 -17.00
CA TYR A 457 2.90 -25.57 -17.09
C TYR A 457 3.44 -26.08 -15.74
N LEU A 458 3.25 -25.33 -14.69
CA LEU A 458 3.68 -25.73 -13.33
C LEU A 458 3.02 -27.05 -12.93
N ARG A 459 1.69 -27.17 -13.09
CA ARG A 459 0.96 -28.40 -12.80
C ARG A 459 1.59 -29.61 -13.51
N THR A 460 1.80 -29.50 -14.82
CA THR A 460 2.39 -30.59 -15.63
C THR A 460 3.77 -30.98 -15.12
N ARG A 461 4.65 -30.00 -14.92
CA ARG A 461 6.03 -30.26 -14.48
C ARG A 461 6.13 -30.80 -13.05
N ILE A 462 5.23 -30.37 -12.16
CA ILE A 462 5.14 -30.87 -10.79
C ILE A 462 4.72 -32.35 -10.80
N LEU A 463 3.73 -32.74 -11.64
CA LEU A 463 3.31 -34.13 -11.78
C LEU A 463 4.40 -35.03 -12.32
N GLU A 464 5.18 -34.58 -13.31
CA GLU A 464 6.29 -35.34 -13.89
C GLU A 464 7.37 -35.72 -12.88
N ARG A 465 7.57 -34.89 -11.82
CA ARG A 465 8.58 -35.17 -10.77
C ARG A 465 8.24 -36.39 -9.90
N ARG A 466 6.97 -36.78 -9.81
CA ARG A 466 6.49 -37.87 -8.93
C ARG A 466 6.87 -37.72 -7.45
N ALA A 467 7.23 -36.51 -7.02
CA ALA A 467 7.53 -36.15 -5.64
C ALA A 467 6.33 -35.45 -4.99
N PRO A 468 6.13 -35.58 -3.67
CA PRO A 468 5.06 -34.86 -2.99
C PRO A 468 5.27 -33.34 -3.11
N ALA A 469 4.26 -32.65 -3.61
CA ALA A 469 4.27 -31.19 -3.70
C ALA A 469 2.87 -30.63 -3.45
N LEU A 470 2.82 -29.44 -2.89
CA LEU A 470 1.60 -28.68 -2.68
C LEU A 470 1.77 -27.29 -3.28
N LEU A 471 0.88 -26.94 -4.20
CA LEU A 471 0.82 -25.64 -4.88
C LEU A 471 -0.34 -24.83 -4.29
N CYS A 472 -0.07 -23.60 -3.84
CA CYS A 472 -1.06 -22.58 -3.51
C CYS A 472 -0.93 -21.44 -4.51
N VAL A 473 -2.00 -21.09 -5.19
CA VAL A 473 -2.06 -19.91 -6.08
C VAL A 473 -3.10 -18.96 -5.53
N PHE A 474 -2.79 -17.69 -5.45
CA PHE A 474 -3.75 -16.66 -5.10
C PHE A 474 -3.43 -15.31 -5.75
N GLY A 475 -4.47 -14.52 -6.02
CA GLY A 475 -4.31 -13.15 -6.48
C GLY A 475 -4.11 -12.19 -5.32
N ASP A 476 -3.25 -11.20 -5.50
CA ASP A 476 -2.92 -10.24 -4.45
C ASP A 476 -3.90 -9.06 -4.36
N HIS A 477 -4.48 -8.64 -5.46
CA HIS A 477 -5.52 -7.61 -5.59
C HIS A 477 -6.16 -7.65 -6.99
N VAL A 478 -7.23 -6.89 -7.20
CA VAL A 478 -7.80 -6.66 -8.54
C VAL A 478 -6.99 -5.57 -9.27
N PRO A 479 -6.98 -5.52 -10.60
CA PRO A 479 -6.23 -4.52 -11.37
C PRO A 479 -6.79 -3.10 -11.21
N ILE A 480 -6.01 -2.09 -11.62
CA ILE A 480 -6.44 -0.68 -11.69
C ILE A 480 -6.80 -0.36 -13.13
N MET A 481 -8.10 -0.29 -13.44
CA MET A 481 -8.62 0.01 -14.78
C MET A 481 -9.76 1.04 -14.70
N PRO A 482 -9.47 2.31 -14.35
CA PRO A 482 -10.51 3.29 -14.03
C PRO A 482 -11.46 3.58 -15.20
N SER A 483 -10.99 3.57 -16.44
CA SER A 483 -11.82 3.76 -17.63
C SER A 483 -12.77 2.59 -17.86
N VAL A 484 -12.29 1.36 -17.66
CA VAL A 484 -13.09 0.12 -17.71
C VAL A 484 -14.17 0.18 -16.63
N TYR A 485 -13.78 0.45 -15.40
CA TYR A 485 -14.69 0.49 -14.25
C TYR A 485 -15.79 1.55 -14.38
N LYS A 486 -15.46 2.68 -14.98
CA LYS A 486 -16.45 3.72 -15.29
C LYS A 486 -17.44 3.30 -16.38
N THR A 487 -17.01 2.48 -17.34
CA THR A 487 -17.78 2.13 -18.53
C THR A 487 -18.66 0.90 -18.31
N ILE A 488 -18.11 -0.16 -17.72
CA ILE A 488 -18.77 -1.47 -17.60
C ILE A 488 -18.85 -1.99 -16.16
N GLY A 489 -18.48 -1.18 -15.16
CA GLY A 489 -18.54 -1.55 -13.74
C GLY A 489 -17.21 -2.05 -13.19
N ALA A 490 -17.03 -1.90 -11.89
CA ALA A 490 -15.86 -2.37 -11.16
C ALA A 490 -16.14 -3.72 -10.49
N PRO A 491 -15.12 -4.60 -10.34
CA PRO A 491 -15.26 -5.83 -9.57
C PRO A 491 -15.50 -5.54 -8.08
N GLU A 492 -15.90 -6.55 -7.31
CA GLU A 492 -16.14 -6.42 -5.86
C GLU A 492 -14.84 -6.21 -5.06
N GLY A 493 -13.71 -6.66 -5.58
CA GLY A 493 -12.39 -6.52 -4.95
C GLY A 493 -11.86 -7.79 -4.30
N THR A 494 -12.64 -8.87 -4.30
CA THR A 494 -12.16 -10.21 -3.96
C THR A 494 -11.35 -10.79 -5.12
N THR A 495 -10.30 -11.51 -4.81
CA THR A 495 -9.52 -12.32 -5.75
C THR A 495 -9.92 -13.78 -5.65
N ASP A 496 -9.12 -14.69 -6.19
CA ASP A 496 -9.39 -16.12 -6.15
C ASP A 496 -8.15 -16.88 -5.65
N TYR A 497 -8.37 -18.05 -5.07
CA TYR A 497 -7.28 -18.94 -4.68
C TYR A 497 -7.58 -20.40 -5.01
N VAL A 498 -6.52 -21.19 -5.15
CA VAL A 498 -6.57 -22.64 -5.27
C VAL A 498 -5.40 -23.28 -4.53
N ILE A 499 -5.66 -24.34 -3.79
CA ILE A 499 -4.65 -25.22 -3.19
C ILE A 499 -4.77 -26.58 -3.85
N TRP A 500 -3.69 -27.02 -4.49
CA TRP A 500 -3.62 -28.26 -5.25
C TRP A 500 -2.36 -29.06 -4.89
N GLY A 501 -2.45 -30.39 -4.86
CA GLY A 501 -1.32 -31.23 -4.48
C GLY A 501 -1.25 -32.56 -5.23
N THR A 502 -0.04 -33.14 -5.30
CA THR A 502 0.25 -34.35 -6.07
C THR A 502 0.01 -35.66 -5.32
N ALA A 503 -0.01 -35.66 -4.00
CA ALA A 503 -0.14 -36.87 -3.21
C ALA A 503 -1.62 -37.21 -2.93
N SER A 504 -1.97 -38.49 -2.89
CA SER A 504 -3.32 -38.97 -2.55
C SER A 504 -3.83 -38.44 -1.19
N ARG A 505 -2.92 -38.18 -0.25
CA ARG A 505 -3.24 -37.53 1.03
C ARG A 505 -3.74 -36.08 0.91
N PHE A 506 -3.53 -35.44 -0.25
CA PHE A 506 -4.02 -34.12 -0.58
C PHE A 506 -5.31 -34.19 -1.45
N ALA A 507 -5.80 -35.39 -1.77
CA ALA A 507 -7.05 -35.54 -2.51
C ALA A 507 -8.20 -35.00 -1.65
N GLY A 508 -8.92 -34.00 -2.15
CA GLY A 508 -9.93 -33.32 -1.38
C GLY A 508 -11.27 -33.24 -2.08
N GLY A 509 -11.46 -32.32 -2.95
CA GLY A 509 -12.79 -31.99 -3.48
C GLY A 509 -13.68 -31.41 -2.38
N LEU A 510 -13.11 -30.60 -1.47
CA LEU A 510 -13.92 -29.79 -0.54
C LEU A 510 -14.73 -28.77 -1.35
N PRO A 511 -15.95 -28.46 -0.89
CA PRO A 511 -16.73 -27.40 -1.54
C PRO A 511 -15.94 -26.08 -1.50
N PRO A 512 -16.22 -25.15 -2.43
CA PRO A 512 -15.61 -23.83 -2.43
C PRO A 512 -15.77 -23.17 -1.04
N GLN A 513 -14.68 -22.62 -0.53
CA GLN A 513 -14.65 -21.97 0.77
C GLN A 513 -13.95 -20.61 0.65
N ASP A 514 -14.69 -19.55 0.86
CA ASP A 514 -14.13 -18.21 0.89
C ASP A 514 -13.35 -17.98 2.18
N CYS A 515 -12.22 -17.28 2.07
CA CYS A 515 -11.41 -16.96 3.25
C CYS A 515 -10.69 -15.62 3.09
N SER A 516 -10.09 -15.14 4.19
CA SER A 516 -9.14 -14.03 4.11
C SER A 516 -7.75 -14.52 3.72
N VAL A 517 -6.94 -13.61 3.15
CA VAL A 517 -5.55 -13.95 2.81
C VAL A 517 -4.73 -14.33 4.06
N ALA A 518 -5.06 -13.77 5.22
CA ALA A 518 -4.42 -14.13 6.49
C ALA A 518 -4.78 -15.56 6.94
N ASP A 519 -5.98 -16.04 6.62
CA ASP A 519 -6.43 -17.40 6.94
C ASP A 519 -5.96 -18.43 5.91
N LEU A 520 -5.69 -17.98 4.68
CA LEU A 520 -5.25 -18.86 3.59
C LEU A 520 -3.98 -19.64 3.93
N VAL A 521 -3.02 -19.02 4.61
CA VAL A 521 -1.77 -19.69 5.00
C VAL A 521 -2.03 -20.86 5.97
N TYR A 522 -3.02 -20.75 6.86
CA TYR A 522 -3.39 -21.85 7.76
C TYR A 522 -4.12 -22.95 7.02
N THR A 523 -5.03 -22.59 6.11
CA THR A 523 -5.68 -23.56 5.22
C THR A 523 -4.61 -24.32 4.44
N TYR A 524 -3.63 -23.62 3.85
CA TYR A 524 -2.53 -24.21 3.12
C TYR A 524 -1.68 -25.18 3.97
N LEU A 525 -1.24 -24.75 5.15
CA LEU A 525 -0.42 -25.59 6.03
C LEU A 525 -1.21 -26.74 6.67
N SER A 526 -2.50 -26.57 6.94
CA SER A 526 -3.32 -27.63 7.55
C SER A 526 -3.46 -28.85 6.66
N THR A 527 -3.41 -28.68 5.33
CA THR A 527 -3.45 -29.78 4.36
C THR A 527 -2.19 -30.62 4.37
N THR A 528 -1.07 -30.10 4.89
CA THR A 528 0.23 -30.75 4.86
C THR A 528 0.55 -31.58 6.09
N SER A 529 -0.24 -31.51 7.14
CA SER A 529 0.09 -32.02 8.48
C SER A 529 1.33 -31.37 9.12
N LEU A 530 1.75 -30.21 8.61
CA LEU A 530 2.83 -29.41 9.19
C LEU A 530 2.37 -28.50 10.32
N LEU A 531 1.06 -28.34 10.50
CA LEU A 531 0.47 -27.70 11.66
C LEU A 531 -0.14 -28.74 12.58
N ARG A 532 0.05 -28.60 13.89
CA ARG A 532 -0.69 -29.37 14.88
C ARG A 532 -2.14 -28.91 14.84
N LYS A 533 -3.10 -29.83 14.65
CA LYS A 533 -4.53 -29.55 14.81
C LYS A 533 -4.79 -29.13 16.28
N GLN A 534 -4.66 -27.85 16.57
CA GLN A 534 -5.17 -27.26 17.80
C GLN A 534 -6.55 -26.67 17.46
N GLY A 535 -7.50 -26.81 18.41
CA GLY A 535 -8.83 -26.22 18.24
C GLY A 535 -8.77 -24.75 17.85
N THR A 536 -9.78 -24.29 17.13
CA THR A 536 -10.03 -22.96 16.57
C THR A 536 -8.93 -21.93 16.81
N PHE A 537 -8.21 -21.58 15.73
CA PHE A 537 -7.27 -20.46 15.79
C PHE A 537 -7.99 -19.21 16.31
N PRO A 538 -7.40 -18.39 17.18
CA PRO A 538 -8.06 -17.31 17.90
C PRO A 538 -8.62 -16.17 17.04
N PHE A 539 -8.56 -16.28 15.72
CA PHE A 539 -8.98 -15.25 14.78
C PHE A 539 -9.90 -15.77 13.66
N ALA A 540 -10.50 -16.96 13.79
CA ALA A 540 -11.60 -17.35 12.91
C ALA A 540 -12.77 -16.39 13.15
N VAL A 541 -12.85 -15.32 12.39
CA VAL A 541 -13.98 -14.41 12.34
C VAL A 541 -15.13 -15.19 11.69
N ASN A 542 -16.19 -15.44 12.45
CA ASN A 542 -17.45 -15.89 11.88
C ASN A 542 -17.90 -14.85 10.85
N PHE A 543 -18.10 -15.29 9.63
CA PHE A 543 -18.76 -14.50 8.59
C PHE A 543 -20.28 -14.62 8.84
N ASP A 544 -20.87 -13.60 9.46
CA ASP A 544 -22.29 -13.26 9.35
C ASP A 544 -22.45 -12.11 8.35
#